data_63ee3fdddedea1b6490415ba24560724
#
_entry.id   63ee3fdddedea1b6490415ba24560724
#
_cell.length_a   1.000
_cell.length_b   1.000
_cell.length_c   1.000
_cell.angle_alpha   90.00
_cell.angle_beta   90.00
_cell.angle_gamma   90.00
#
_symmetry.space_group_name_H-M   'P 1'
#
loop_
_entity.id
_entity.type
_entity.pdbx_description
1 polymer ?
#
loop_
_entity_poly.entity_id
_entity_poly.type
_entity_poly.pdbx_seq_one_letter_code
_entity_poly.pdbx_strand_id
1 'polypeptide(L)'
;MSAKIGGEGDLAINTVRQVSLSNGQNDYQGATYVQMGTLRTDADGALGNTRELNISNAAIVDLNGSAQTVETFTGLMGSTVLFKEGSLTVNKGGISQGELTGGGNLNVTGGTLAIEGLNARYNALTSISPNAEVSLDNTQGLGRGNIANDGLLTLKNVTGELRNSIS
;
A
#
# COMPACT_ATOMS: atom_id res chain seq x y z
N MET A 1 -13.66 -10.24 -10.64
CA MET A 1 -14.14 -9.59 -11.90
C MET A 1 -13.05 -9.74 -12.94
N SER A 2 -13.35 -10.42 -14.05
CA SER A 2 -12.41 -10.63 -15.16
C SER A 2 -12.64 -9.67 -16.34
N ALA A 3 -13.77 -8.96 -16.36
CA ALA A 3 -14.01 -7.93 -17.35
C ALA A 3 -13.08 -6.72 -17.10
N LYS A 4 -12.68 -6.04 -18.20
CA LYS A 4 -11.91 -4.82 -18.13
C LYS A 4 -12.74 -3.69 -17.53
N ILE A 5 -12.14 -2.95 -16.59
CA ILE A 5 -12.67 -1.71 -16.04
C ILE A 5 -11.84 -0.57 -16.63
N GLY A 6 -12.50 0.41 -17.25
CA GLY A 6 -11.85 1.58 -17.83
C GLY A 6 -12.64 2.85 -17.59
N GLY A 7 -12.10 3.99 -18.03
CA GLY A 7 -12.72 5.31 -17.91
C GLY A 7 -12.11 6.17 -16.81
N GLU A 8 -12.72 7.32 -16.56
CA GLU A 8 -12.21 8.32 -15.61
C GLU A 8 -12.87 8.26 -14.22
N GLY A 9 -13.88 7.40 -14.07
CA GLY A 9 -14.65 7.26 -12.84
C GLY A 9 -13.93 6.51 -11.73
N ASP A 10 -14.43 6.65 -10.52
CA ASP A 10 -13.93 5.97 -9.33
C ASP A 10 -14.49 4.54 -9.22
N LEU A 11 -13.74 3.66 -8.57
CA LEU A 11 -14.16 2.32 -8.19
C LEU A 11 -14.39 2.26 -6.69
N ALA A 12 -15.59 1.90 -6.26
CA ALA A 12 -15.89 1.72 -4.84
C ALA A 12 -16.23 0.25 -4.54
N ILE A 13 -15.56 -0.31 -3.54
CA ILE A 13 -15.86 -1.62 -2.98
C ILE A 13 -16.58 -1.39 -1.64
N ASN A 14 -17.85 -1.71 -1.61
CA ASN A 14 -18.72 -1.54 -0.43
C ASN A 14 -19.55 -2.80 -0.23
N THR A 15 -18.94 -3.83 0.32
CA THR A 15 -19.56 -5.13 0.57
C THR A 15 -18.87 -5.80 1.76
N VAL A 16 -19.60 -6.57 2.55
CA VAL A 16 -19.00 -7.34 3.65
C VAL A 16 -18.21 -8.58 3.17
N ARG A 17 -18.16 -8.80 1.86
CA ARG A 17 -17.52 -9.97 1.26
C ARG A 17 -16.22 -9.56 0.53
N GLN A 18 -15.59 -10.54 -0.09
CA GLN A 18 -14.44 -10.32 -0.96
C GLN A 18 -14.89 -10.04 -2.40
N VAL A 19 -14.29 -9.03 -3.01
CA VAL A 19 -14.32 -8.77 -4.44
C VAL A 19 -12.92 -8.98 -5.01
N SER A 20 -12.82 -9.79 -6.06
CA SER A 20 -11.54 -10.04 -6.75
C SER A 20 -11.48 -9.34 -8.09
N LEU A 21 -10.39 -8.63 -8.35
CA LEU A 21 -10.04 -8.06 -9.65
C LEU A 21 -8.96 -8.92 -10.30
N SER A 22 -9.30 -9.59 -11.38
CA SER A 22 -8.40 -10.53 -12.07
C SER A 22 -8.01 -10.08 -13.49
N ASN A 23 -8.33 -8.84 -13.88
CA ASN A 23 -7.95 -8.30 -15.16
C ASN A 23 -6.83 -7.29 -15.02
N GLY A 24 -5.63 -7.62 -15.47
CA GLY A 24 -4.46 -6.74 -15.47
C GLY A 24 -4.48 -5.68 -16.58
N GLN A 25 -5.53 -5.64 -17.42
CA GLN A 25 -5.71 -4.63 -18.47
C GLN A 25 -6.67 -3.53 -18.02
N ASN A 26 -7.03 -3.46 -16.74
CA ASN A 26 -7.79 -2.36 -16.21
C ASN A 26 -7.01 -1.04 -16.43
N ASP A 27 -7.70 0.01 -16.83
CA ASP A 27 -7.07 1.32 -17.11
C ASP A 27 -7.90 2.51 -16.61
N TYR A 28 -8.82 2.26 -15.67
CA TYR A 28 -9.56 3.35 -15.03
C TYR A 28 -8.62 4.29 -14.28
N GLN A 29 -8.96 5.58 -14.26
CA GLN A 29 -8.08 6.64 -13.77
C GLN A 29 -8.59 7.28 -12.46
N GLY A 30 -9.80 6.94 -12.04
CA GLY A 30 -10.37 7.44 -10.80
C GLY A 30 -9.71 6.83 -9.55
N ALA A 31 -10.22 7.20 -8.38
CA ALA A 31 -9.80 6.60 -7.13
C ALA A 31 -10.39 5.20 -6.94
N THR A 32 -9.69 4.38 -6.17
CA THR A 32 -10.20 3.09 -5.67
C THR A 32 -10.49 3.23 -4.19
N TYR A 33 -11.77 3.17 -3.81
CA TYR A 33 -12.24 3.23 -2.43
C TYR A 33 -12.62 1.82 -1.96
N VAL A 34 -11.91 1.30 -0.97
CA VAL A 34 -12.30 0.08 -0.28
C VAL A 34 -12.97 0.48 1.02
N GLN A 35 -14.29 0.65 0.96
CA GLN A 35 -15.08 1.18 2.07
C GLN A 35 -15.43 0.11 3.09
N MET A 36 -15.59 -1.14 2.65
CA MET A 36 -15.94 -2.28 3.48
C MET A 36 -15.50 -3.58 2.79
N GLY A 37 -15.22 -4.62 3.59
CA GLY A 37 -14.87 -5.96 3.11
C GLY A 37 -13.45 -6.05 2.59
N THR A 38 -13.23 -6.93 1.61
CA THR A 38 -11.90 -7.22 1.07
C THR A 38 -11.87 -6.99 -0.44
N LEU A 39 -10.94 -6.14 -0.89
CA LEU A 39 -10.53 -6.09 -2.28
C LEU A 39 -9.30 -6.97 -2.46
N ARG A 40 -9.41 -8.00 -3.31
CA ARG A 40 -8.31 -8.86 -3.68
C ARG A 40 -7.89 -8.60 -5.13
N THR A 41 -6.60 -8.51 -5.36
CA THR A 41 -6.03 -8.39 -6.71
C THR A 41 -5.40 -9.71 -7.12
N ASP A 42 -5.91 -10.30 -8.21
CA ASP A 42 -5.46 -11.60 -8.73
C ASP A 42 -4.62 -11.46 -10.02
N ALA A 43 -4.30 -10.23 -10.40
CA ALA A 43 -3.44 -9.94 -11.57
C ALA A 43 -2.62 -8.67 -11.30
N ASP A 44 -1.44 -8.60 -11.87
CA ASP A 44 -0.63 -7.38 -11.88
C ASP A 44 -1.39 -6.26 -12.60
N GLY A 45 -1.32 -5.05 -12.08
CA GLY A 45 -2.02 -3.89 -12.65
C GLY A 45 -3.54 -3.93 -12.55
N ALA A 46 -4.12 -4.81 -11.71
CA ALA A 46 -5.58 -4.92 -11.56
C ALA A 46 -6.25 -3.63 -11.05
N LEU A 47 -5.50 -2.76 -10.38
CA LEU A 47 -5.97 -1.44 -9.94
C LEU A 47 -5.92 -0.37 -11.05
N GLY A 48 -5.57 -0.73 -12.28
CA GLY A 48 -5.53 0.19 -13.41
C GLY A 48 -4.55 1.35 -13.19
N ASN A 49 -4.96 2.55 -13.58
CA ASN A 49 -4.21 3.79 -13.38
C ASN A 49 -4.76 4.59 -12.20
N THR A 50 -5.12 3.90 -11.12
CA THR A 50 -5.80 4.54 -9.99
C THR A 50 -4.98 5.68 -9.38
N ARG A 51 -5.61 6.87 -9.28
CA ARG A 51 -4.98 8.05 -8.70
C ARG A 51 -4.85 7.99 -7.18
N GLU A 52 -5.71 7.20 -6.51
CA GLU A 52 -5.67 7.00 -5.07
C GLU A 52 -6.20 5.60 -4.74
N LEU A 53 -5.49 4.89 -3.88
CA LEU A 53 -6.03 3.74 -3.17
C LEU A 53 -6.38 4.19 -1.75
N ASN A 54 -7.67 4.22 -1.43
CA ASN A 54 -8.17 4.62 -0.12
C ASN A 54 -8.86 3.44 0.56
N ILE A 55 -8.36 3.06 1.73
CA ILE A 55 -8.84 1.90 2.49
C ILE A 55 -9.42 2.41 3.81
N SER A 56 -10.71 2.23 3.99
CA SER A 56 -11.44 2.63 5.19
C SER A 56 -11.19 1.70 6.38
N ASN A 57 -11.63 2.12 7.56
CA ASN A 57 -11.58 1.32 8.78
C ASN A 57 -12.24 -0.06 8.55
N ALA A 58 -11.60 -1.12 9.04
CA ALA A 58 -12.01 -2.51 8.90
C ALA A 58 -12.04 -3.06 7.46
N ALA A 59 -11.67 -2.27 6.45
CA ALA A 59 -11.52 -2.76 5.09
C ALA A 59 -10.12 -3.33 4.85
N ILE A 60 -10.03 -4.26 3.89
CA ILE A 60 -8.81 -5.01 3.60
C ILE A 60 -8.51 -4.94 2.11
N VAL A 61 -7.24 -4.72 1.78
CA VAL A 61 -6.69 -4.97 0.44
C VAL A 61 -5.76 -6.18 0.52
N ASP A 62 -6.04 -7.20 -0.26
CA ASP A 62 -5.23 -8.42 -0.39
C ASP A 62 -4.55 -8.41 -1.75
N LEU A 63 -3.23 -8.17 -1.77
CA LEU A 63 -2.44 -8.13 -3.02
C LEU A 63 -2.23 -9.52 -3.62
N ASN A 64 -2.34 -10.56 -2.80
CA ASN A 64 -2.31 -11.96 -3.26
C ASN A 64 -1.16 -12.28 -4.24
N GLY A 65 0.03 -11.77 -3.98
CA GLY A 65 1.21 -11.97 -4.80
C GLY A 65 1.30 -11.09 -6.06
N SER A 66 0.30 -10.25 -6.32
CA SER A 66 0.28 -9.38 -7.50
C SER A 66 0.99 -8.04 -7.28
N ALA A 67 1.44 -7.43 -8.37
CA ALA A 67 2.05 -6.11 -8.37
C ALA A 67 1.03 -5.02 -8.73
N GLN A 68 0.87 -4.06 -7.83
CA GLN A 68 -0.03 -2.94 -8.01
C GLN A 68 0.72 -1.61 -7.93
N THR A 69 0.28 -0.64 -8.74
CA THR A 69 0.82 0.73 -8.72
C THR A 69 -0.33 1.71 -8.49
N VAL A 70 -0.11 2.66 -7.58
CA VAL A 70 -1.07 3.72 -7.26
C VAL A 70 -0.36 5.08 -7.21
N GLU A 71 -1.06 6.17 -7.49
CA GLU A 71 -0.45 7.49 -7.35
C GLU A 71 -0.32 7.87 -5.88
N THR A 72 -1.42 7.86 -5.14
CA THR A 72 -1.41 8.10 -3.70
C THR A 72 -2.02 6.93 -2.93
N PHE A 73 -1.57 6.73 -1.70
CA PHE A 73 -2.08 5.70 -0.81
C PHE A 73 -2.62 6.31 0.48
N THR A 74 -3.85 5.95 0.84
CA THR A 74 -4.48 6.33 2.10
C THR A 74 -5.03 5.08 2.78
N GLY A 75 -4.35 4.61 3.82
CA GLY A 75 -4.84 3.55 4.70
C GLY A 75 -5.30 4.15 6.01
N LEU A 76 -6.60 4.20 6.26
CA LEU A 76 -7.14 4.74 7.50
C LEU A 76 -6.88 3.80 8.68
N MET A 77 -6.97 4.32 9.90
CA MET A 77 -6.84 3.52 11.11
C MET A 77 -7.80 2.33 11.08
N GLY A 78 -7.30 1.13 11.38
CA GLY A 78 -8.07 -0.12 11.32
C GLY A 78 -8.15 -0.75 9.93
N SER A 79 -7.61 -0.14 8.88
CA SER A 79 -7.45 -0.78 7.58
C SER A 79 -6.30 -1.78 7.57
N THR A 80 -6.28 -2.69 6.60
CA THR A 80 -5.22 -3.69 6.46
C THR A 80 -4.81 -3.86 5.00
N VAL A 81 -3.50 -3.91 4.75
CA VAL A 81 -2.93 -4.39 3.48
C VAL A 81 -2.20 -5.70 3.72
N LEU A 82 -2.65 -6.76 3.05
CA LEU A 82 -2.00 -8.08 3.03
C LEU A 82 -1.12 -8.15 1.79
N PHE A 83 0.20 -8.14 1.95
CA PHE A 83 1.14 -8.20 0.83
C PHE A 83 1.19 -9.60 0.20
N LYS A 84 1.29 -10.65 0.99
CA LYS A 84 1.36 -12.06 0.51
C LYS A 84 2.32 -12.24 -0.67
N GLU A 85 3.53 -11.73 -0.53
CA GLU A 85 4.58 -11.69 -1.55
C GLU A 85 4.26 -10.79 -2.76
N GLY A 86 3.19 -10.00 -2.70
CA GLY A 86 2.86 -8.98 -3.69
C GLY A 86 3.68 -7.71 -3.55
N SER A 87 3.47 -6.78 -4.44
CA SER A 87 4.10 -5.46 -4.38
C SER A 87 3.10 -4.32 -4.51
N LEU A 88 3.35 -3.25 -3.76
CA LEU A 88 2.65 -1.98 -3.88
C LEU A 88 3.65 -0.88 -4.20
N THR A 89 3.46 -0.23 -5.33
CA THR A 89 4.23 0.96 -5.72
C THR A 89 3.37 2.20 -5.52
N VAL A 90 3.92 3.18 -4.78
CA VAL A 90 3.26 4.46 -4.47
C VAL A 90 4.06 5.59 -5.09
N ASN A 91 3.49 6.30 -6.06
CA ASN A 91 4.22 7.27 -6.87
C ASN A 91 4.26 8.69 -6.26
N LYS A 92 3.28 9.04 -5.42
CA LYS A 92 3.15 10.41 -4.87
C LYS A 92 2.96 10.45 -3.35
N GLY A 93 3.27 9.35 -2.67
CA GLY A 93 3.17 9.29 -1.22
C GLY A 93 1.75 9.08 -0.69
N GLY A 94 1.49 9.57 0.51
CA GLY A 94 0.21 9.40 1.20
C GLY A 94 0.37 9.13 2.68
N ILE A 95 -0.57 8.41 3.27
CA ILE A 95 -0.58 8.08 4.70
C ILE A 95 -1.07 6.66 4.95
N SER A 96 -0.37 5.95 5.83
CA SER A 96 -0.73 4.60 6.28
C SER A 96 -0.88 4.58 7.79
N GLN A 97 -2.12 4.66 8.27
CA GLN A 97 -2.48 4.59 9.69
C GLN A 97 -2.93 3.17 10.09
N GLY A 98 -3.29 2.36 9.11
CA GLY A 98 -3.69 0.96 9.30
C GLY A 98 -2.51 0.01 9.38
N GLU A 99 -2.81 -1.29 9.32
CA GLU A 99 -1.81 -2.35 9.36
C GLU A 99 -1.31 -2.71 7.96
N LEU A 100 0.01 -2.77 7.82
CA LEU A 100 0.70 -3.44 6.71
C LEU A 100 1.20 -4.77 7.23
N THR A 101 1.04 -5.86 6.47
CA THR A 101 1.44 -7.19 6.94
C THR A 101 1.90 -8.10 5.79
N GLY A 102 2.84 -8.98 6.09
CA GLY A 102 3.39 -9.97 5.18
C GLY A 102 4.65 -9.53 4.47
N GLY A 103 5.20 -10.46 3.68
CA GLY A 103 6.36 -10.25 2.81
C GLY A 103 5.97 -9.73 1.44
N GLY A 104 6.96 -9.31 0.67
CA GLY A 104 6.81 -8.73 -0.65
C GLY A 104 7.58 -7.42 -0.78
N ASN A 105 7.04 -6.42 -1.48
CA ASN A 105 7.73 -5.15 -1.70
C ASN A 105 6.77 -3.95 -1.55
N LEU A 106 7.23 -2.92 -0.83
CA LEU A 106 6.64 -1.59 -0.84
C LEU A 106 7.64 -0.64 -1.51
N ASN A 107 7.27 -0.08 -2.65
CA ASN A 107 8.12 0.83 -3.41
C ASN A 107 7.53 2.25 -3.34
N VAL A 108 8.27 3.19 -2.77
CA VAL A 108 7.89 4.60 -2.72
C VAL A 108 8.76 5.36 -3.71
N THR A 109 8.17 5.82 -4.80
CA THR A 109 8.92 6.39 -5.93
C THR A 109 8.88 7.90 -5.98
N GLY A 110 8.01 8.53 -5.19
CA GLY A 110 7.92 9.99 -5.06
C GLY A 110 6.98 10.42 -3.94
N GLY A 111 7.06 11.68 -3.58
CA GLY A 111 6.29 12.25 -2.48
C GLY A 111 6.72 11.72 -1.11
N THR A 112 5.93 12.01 -0.10
CA THR A 112 6.12 11.51 1.27
C THR A 112 5.04 10.51 1.61
N LEU A 113 5.43 9.27 1.97
CA LEU A 113 4.54 8.30 2.57
C LEU A 113 4.74 8.29 4.08
N ALA A 114 3.76 8.80 4.81
CA ALA A 114 3.76 8.77 6.28
C ALA A 114 3.21 7.42 6.77
N ILE A 115 4.00 6.68 7.54
CA ILE A 115 3.60 5.40 8.13
C ILE A 115 3.46 5.59 9.63
N GLU A 116 2.22 5.60 10.10
CA GLU A 116 1.82 5.81 11.49
C GLU A 116 1.34 4.51 12.14
N GLY A 117 0.95 3.51 11.35
CA GLY A 117 0.50 2.22 11.83
C GLY A 117 1.60 1.40 12.51
N LEU A 118 1.19 0.50 13.42
CA LEU A 118 2.05 -0.49 14.04
C LEU A 118 2.06 -1.75 13.18
N ASN A 119 3.17 -2.02 12.50
CA ASN A 119 3.26 -3.05 11.47
C ASN A 119 4.18 -4.21 11.89
N ALA A 120 3.97 -4.75 13.09
CA ALA A 120 4.85 -5.78 13.68
C ALA A 120 5.01 -7.04 12.82
N ARG A 121 4.04 -7.34 11.96
CA ARG A 121 4.04 -8.50 11.04
C ARG A 121 4.45 -8.15 9.62
N TYR A 122 4.84 -6.91 9.37
CA TYR A 122 5.37 -6.48 8.08
C TYR A 122 6.84 -6.91 7.97
N ASN A 123 7.15 -7.65 6.92
CA ASN A 123 8.51 -8.12 6.62
C ASN A 123 8.85 -7.97 5.12
N ALA A 124 8.07 -7.15 4.41
CA ALA A 124 8.37 -6.79 3.04
C ALA A 124 9.60 -5.88 2.93
N LEU A 125 10.28 -5.92 1.80
CA LEU A 125 11.31 -4.94 1.47
C LEU A 125 10.64 -3.59 1.21
N THR A 126 11.12 -2.54 1.86
CA THR A 126 10.71 -1.16 1.56
C THR A 126 11.81 -0.49 0.76
N SER A 127 11.50 -0.04 -0.46
CA SER A 127 12.42 0.69 -1.33
C SER A 127 12.00 2.16 -1.41
N ILE A 128 12.92 3.06 -1.11
CA ILE A 128 12.69 4.52 -1.13
C ILE A 128 13.55 5.12 -2.24
N SER A 129 12.92 5.58 -3.31
CA SER A 129 13.61 6.17 -4.46
C SER A 129 14.18 7.55 -4.15
N PRO A 130 15.15 8.08 -4.94
CA PRO A 130 15.85 9.34 -4.65
C PRO A 130 14.95 10.57 -4.46
N ASN A 131 13.75 10.59 -5.06
CA ASN A 131 12.79 11.70 -4.95
C ASN A 131 11.63 11.40 -4.01
N ALA A 132 11.77 10.38 -3.18
CA ALA A 132 10.75 9.92 -2.26
C ALA A 132 11.18 10.05 -0.80
N GLU A 133 10.19 10.15 0.07
CA GLU A 133 10.37 10.11 1.51
C GLU A 133 9.43 9.08 2.13
N VAL A 134 9.94 8.33 3.09
CA VAL A 134 9.13 7.58 4.05
C VAL A 134 9.34 8.17 5.43
N SER A 135 8.26 8.57 6.10
CA SER A 135 8.33 9.07 7.47
C SER A 135 7.67 8.09 8.43
N LEU A 136 8.36 7.80 9.53
CA LEU A 136 7.90 6.92 10.60
C LEU A 136 7.71 7.73 11.88
N ASP A 137 6.63 7.49 12.60
CA ASP A 137 6.39 8.05 13.93
C ASP A 137 6.57 7.01 15.06
N ASN A 138 6.92 5.78 14.70
CA ASN A 138 7.24 4.70 15.63
C ASN A 138 8.27 3.73 15.04
N THR A 139 8.92 2.93 15.88
CA THR A 139 9.97 1.97 15.47
C THR A 139 9.43 0.71 14.80
N GLN A 140 8.13 0.49 14.80
CA GLN A 140 7.48 -0.68 14.20
C GLN A 140 6.80 -0.37 12.87
N GLY A 141 6.89 0.87 12.38
CA GLY A 141 6.22 1.30 11.15
C GLY A 141 6.57 0.47 9.91
N LEU A 142 7.82 -0.01 9.83
CA LEU A 142 8.26 -0.94 8.78
C LEU A 142 8.60 -2.34 9.32
N GLY A 143 8.03 -2.70 10.46
CA GLY A 143 8.12 -4.03 11.05
C GLY A 143 9.55 -4.53 11.18
N ARG A 144 9.85 -5.64 10.48
CA ARG A 144 11.18 -6.25 10.41
C ARG A 144 11.73 -6.35 8.98
N GLY A 145 11.03 -5.75 8.01
CA GLY A 145 11.48 -5.74 6.62
C GLY A 145 12.77 -4.95 6.43
N ASN A 146 13.55 -5.30 5.43
CA ASN A 146 14.73 -4.51 5.06
C ASN A 146 14.30 -3.20 4.38
N ILE A 147 15.17 -2.20 4.44
CA ILE A 147 14.94 -0.89 3.82
C ILE A 147 16.09 -0.63 2.84
N ALA A 148 15.76 -0.46 1.56
CA ALA A 148 16.66 0.05 0.54
C ALA A 148 16.38 1.56 0.39
N ASN A 149 17.31 2.40 0.84
CA ASN A 149 17.06 3.83 0.97
C ASN A 149 17.99 4.65 0.06
N ASP A 150 17.49 5.00 -1.12
CA ASP A 150 18.13 5.96 -2.03
C ASP A 150 17.53 7.37 -1.88
N GLY A 151 16.49 7.54 -1.07
CA GLY A 151 15.77 8.78 -0.82
C GLY A 151 15.94 9.30 0.59
N LEU A 152 14.82 9.60 1.26
CA LEU A 152 14.80 10.12 2.61
C LEU A 152 13.96 9.21 3.53
N LEU A 153 14.58 8.72 4.60
CA LEU A 153 13.88 8.07 5.70
C LEU A 153 13.87 9.02 6.90
N THR A 154 12.69 9.48 7.30
CA THR A 154 12.50 10.42 8.40
C THR A 154 11.90 9.72 9.62
N LEU A 155 12.54 9.86 10.78
CA LEU A 155 12.03 9.37 12.05
C LEU A 155 11.48 10.56 12.85
N LYS A 156 10.15 10.63 13.02
CA LYS A 156 9.46 11.75 13.69
C LYS A 156 9.12 11.35 15.13
N ASN A 157 9.77 12.01 16.09
CA ASN A 157 9.53 11.79 17.53
C ASN A 157 9.63 10.31 17.96
N VAL A 158 10.44 9.52 17.25
CA VAL A 158 10.60 8.10 17.52
C VAL A 158 11.52 7.89 18.71
N THR A 159 11.10 7.04 19.63
CA THR A 159 11.94 6.54 20.74
C THR A 159 12.07 5.03 20.63
N GLY A 160 13.26 4.50 20.90
CA GLY A 160 13.53 3.07 20.82
C GLY A 160 14.46 2.69 19.68
N GLU A 161 14.48 1.42 19.33
CA GLU A 161 15.38 0.84 18.34
C GLU A 161 14.64 0.52 17.04
N LEU A 162 15.15 1.03 15.93
CA LEU A 162 14.74 0.59 14.60
C LEU A 162 15.51 -0.70 14.28
N ARG A 163 14.78 -1.79 14.04
CA ARG A 163 15.38 -3.14 13.87
C ARG A 163 15.55 -3.55 12.42
N ASN A 164 15.29 -2.64 11.51
CA ASN A 164 15.41 -2.86 10.08
C ASN A 164 16.89 -2.80 9.66
N SER A 165 17.31 -3.66 8.75
CA SER A 165 18.55 -3.47 8.00
C SER A 165 18.34 -2.38 6.95
N ILE A 166 19.20 -1.38 6.96
CA ILE A 166 19.12 -0.24 6.01
C ILE A 166 20.35 -0.27 5.11
N SER A 167 20.11 -0.24 3.82
CA SER A 167 21.17 -0.20 2.81
C SER A 167 21.02 1.00 1.88
#